data_5b360c293276717c5ce4fd9b407797d9
#
_entry.id   5b360c293276717c5ce4fd9b407797d9
#
_cell.length_a   1.000
_cell.length_b   1.000
_cell.length_c   1.000
_cell.angle_alpha   90.00
_cell.angle_beta   90.00
_cell.angle_gamma   90.00
#
_symmetry.space_group_name_H-M   'P 1'
#
loop_
_entity.id
_entity.type
_entity.pdbx_description
1 polymer ?
#
loop_
_entity_poly.entity_id
_entity_poly.type
_entity_poly.pdbx_seq_one_letter_code
_entity_poly.pdbx_strand_id
1 'polypeptide(L)'
;MNKKLLWLGSGLALTSLSAYAQKSHDVKPNIIYIMCDDMGYGDLGCYGQSYISTPNIDNMAKEGMRFTQAYSGSPVSAPSRASFMTGQHTGHCEVRGNKEYWRDAPIVMYGNNKEYSVVGQHPYDPEHIIIPEIMKDNGYTTGMFGKWAGGYEGSVSTPDKRGIDEFYGFICQFQAHLYYPNFLNRYSKSMGDTAVVRV
;
A
#
# COMPACT_ATOMS: atom_id res chain seq x y z
N MET A 1 -59.08 -15.99 61.16
CA MET A 1 -58.73 -14.82 60.33
C MET A 1 -57.54 -15.15 59.43
N ASN A 2 -57.83 -15.55 58.21
CA ASN A 2 -56.79 -15.93 57.19
C ASN A 2 -56.54 -14.77 56.26
N LYS A 3 -55.37 -14.17 56.33
CA LYS A 3 -54.90 -13.18 55.35
C LYS A 3 -54.18 -13.93 54.23
N LYS A 4 -54.84 -14.10 53.07
CA LYS A 4 -54.22 -14.53 51.84
C LYS A 4 -53.42 -13.37 51.23
N LEU A 5 -52.10 -13.52 51.18
CA LEU A 5 -51.21 -12.60 50.51
C LEU A 5 -51.26 -12.86 49.01
N LEU A 6 -51.82 -11.94 48.23
CA LEU A 6 -51.77 -11.94 46.78
C LEU A 6 -50.36 -11.53 46.35
N TRP A 7 -49.65 -12.44 45.72
CA TRP A 7 -48.45 -12.11 44.95
C TRP A 7 -48.88 -11.70 43.52
N LEU A 8 -48.80 -10.40 43.26
CA LEU A 8 -48.84 -9.88 41.91
C LEU A 8 -47.48 -10.14 41.27
N GLY A 9 -47.44 -11.16 40.41
CA GLY A 9 -46.30 -11.44 39.56
C GLY A 9 -46.17 -10.38 38.49
N SER A 10 -45.23 -9.45 38.63
CA SER A 10 -44.82 -8.54 37.57
C SER A 10 -44.07 -9.36 36.53
N GLY A 11 -44.79 -9.77 35.48
CA GLY A 11 -44.18 -10.37 34.31
C GLY A 11 -43.31 -9.34 33.61
N LEU A 12 -42.01 -9.38 33.84
CA LEU A 12 -41.03 -8.71 32.98
C LEU A 12 -41.07 -9.40 31.62
N ALA A 13 -41.76 -8.80 30.67
CA ALA A 13 -41.62 -9.17 29.26
C ALA A 13 -40.21 -8.81 28.82
N LEU A 14 -39.31 -9.77 28.87
CA LEU A 14 -38.05 -9.74 28.16
C LEU A 14 -38.40 -9.76 26.67
N THR A 15 -38.61 -8.57 26.07
CA THR A 15 -38.55 -8.42 24.63
C THR A 15 -37.11 -8.70 24.25
N SER A 16 -36.85 -9.92 23.81
CA SER A 16 -35.63 -10.23 23.09
C SER A 16 -35.58 -9.28 21.88
N LEU A 17 -34.80 -8.23 21.99
CA LEU A 17 -34.27 -7.53 20.82
C LEU A 17 -33.42 -8.57 20.11
N SER A 18 -34.07 -9.31 19.21
CA SER A 18 -33.37 -10.01 18.17
C SER A 18 -32.68 -8.92 17.37
N ALA A 19 -31.38 -8.69 17.70
CA ALA A 19 -30.50 -7.98 16.83
C ALA A 19 -30.59 -8.75 15.49
N TYR A 20 -31.35 -8.22 14.58
CA TYR A 20 -31.21 -8.58 13.19
C TYR A 20 -29.79 -8.22 12.83
N ALA A 21 -28.88 -9.16 13.03
CA ALA A 21 -27.62 -9.17 12.30
C ALA A 21 -28.07 -9.23 10.82
N GLN A 22 -28.26 -8.07 10.25
CA GLN A 22 -28.42 -7.91 8.83
C GLN A 22 -27.19 -8.62 8.28
N LYS A 23 -27.39 -9.79 7.64
CA LYS A 23 -26.38 -10.39 6.79
C LYS A 23 -26.06 -9.31 5.77
N SER A 24 -25.10 -8.46 6.10
CA SER A 24 -24.42 -7.69 5.08
C SER A 24 -23.96 -8.76 4.09
N HIS A 25 -24.47 -8.71 2.88
CA HIS A 25 -23.74 -9.34 1.79
C HIS A 25 -22.31 -8.88 1.98
N ASP A 26 -21.40 -9.82 2.24
CA ASP A 26 -19.97 -9.57 2.41
C ASP A 26 -19.38 -9.06 1.09
N VAL A 27 -19.87 -7.91 0.65
CA VAL A 27 -19.25 -7.16 -0.44
C VAL A 27 -18.04 -6.50 0.18
N LYS A 28 -16.89 -7.11 -0.04
CA LYS A 28 -15.61 -6.55 0.39
C LYS A 28 -15.45 -5.17 -0.23
N PRO A 29 -15.09 -4.15 0.56
CA PRO A 29 -14.89 -2.81 0.01
C PRO A 29 -13.71 -2.78 -0.95
N ASN A 30 -13.78 -1.94 -1.98
CA ASN A 30 -12.59 -1.59 -2.74
C ASN A 30 -11.65 -0.75 -1.87
N ILE A 31 -10.35 -1.03 -1.95
CA ILE A 31 -9.32 -0.35 -1.16
C ILE A 31 -8.37 0.36 -2.11
N ILE A 32 -8.28 1.68 -1.99
CA ILE A 32 -7.32 2.50 -2.72
C ILE A 32 -6.35 3.09 -1.71
N TYR A 33 -5.07 2.75 -1.84
CA TYR A 33 -4.00 3.30 -1.04
C TYR A 33 -3.13 4.23 -1.88
N ILE A 34 -2.97 5.47 -1.45
CA ILE A 34 -2.17 6.49 -2.14
C ILE A 34 -0.99 6.86 -1.24
N MET A 35 0.22 6.52 -1.67
CA MET A 35 1.46 6.89 -1.01
C MET A 35 2.13 8.00 -1.82
N CYS A 36 2.17 9.18 -1.26
CA CYS A 36 2.91 10.30 -1.85
C CYS A 36 4.41 10.17 -1.49
N ASP A 37 5.26 10.45 -2.47
CA ASP A 37 6.71 10.46 -2.30
C ASP A 37 7.15 11.86 -1.87
N ASP A 38 7.96 11.95 -0.82
CA ASP A 38 8.51 13.19 -0.26
C ASP A 38 7.49 14.28 0.15
N MET A 39 6.23 13.90 0.39
CA MET A 39 5.21 14.84 0.88
C MET A 39 5.28 14.96 2.40
N GLY A 40 5.51 16.16 2.89
CA GLY A 40 5.56 16.46 4.32
C GLY A 40 4.18 16.72 4.93
N TYR A 41 4.09 16.62 6.26
CA TYR A 41 2.88 16.90 7.03
C TYR A 41 2.32 18.31 6.73
N GLY A 42 3.20 19.30 6.58
CA GLY A 42 2.83 20.69 6.33
C GLY A 42 2.54 21.04 4.88
N ASP A 43 2.43 20.08 3.97
CA ASP A 43 2.21 20.36 2.54
C ASP A 43 0.73 20.38 2.15
N LEU A 44 -0.17 19.99 3.06
CA LEU A 44 -1.61 19.91 2.81
C LEU A 44 -2.40 20.98 3.59
N GLY A 45 -3.43 21.55 2.95
CA GLY A 45 -4.31 22.55 3.55
C GLY A 45 -4.99 22.04 4.82
N CYS A 46 -5.45 20.79 4.84
CA CYS A 46 -6.08 20.18 6.01
C CYS A 46 -5.13 20.05 7.23
N TYR A 47 -3.83 20.21 7.05
CA TYR A 47 -2.83 20.28 8.11
C TYR A 47 -2.26 21.67 8.35
N GLY A 48 -2.85 22.72 7.70
CA GLY A 48 -2.59 24.10 8.02
C GLY A 48 -1.67 24.85 7.05
N GLN A 49 -1.21 24.23 5.95
CA GLN A 49 -0.50 24.99 4.94
C GLN A 49 -1.46 25.93 4.17
N SER A 50 -0.96 27.08 3.74
CA SER A 50 -1.77 28.14 3.11
C SER A 50 -1.25 28.62 1.76
N TYR A 51 -0.11 28.13 1.29
CA TYR A 51 0.51 28.59 0.05
C TYR A 51 0.01 27.82 -1.19
N ILE A 52 -0.36 26.56 -1.01
CA ILE A 52 -0.83 25.69 -2.09
C ILE A 52 -2.25 25.23 -1.77
N SER A 53 -3.14 25.28 -2.74
CA SER A 53 -4.52 24.79 -2.57
C SER A 53 -4.57 23.27 -2.80
N THR A 54 -5.11 22.52 -1.84
CA THR A 54 -5.27 21.06 -1.90
C THR A 54 -6.73 20.63 -1.69
N PRO A 55 -7.71 21.20 -2.44
CA PRO A 55 -9.13 21.11 -2.11
C PRO A 55 -9.66 19.68 -2.12
N ASN A 56 -9.19 18.81 -2.99
CA ASN A 56 -9.65 17.44 -3.08
C ASN A 56 -9.20 16.61 -1.85
N ILE A 57 -7.95 16.76 -1.44
CA ILE A 57 -7.42 16.06 -0.25
C ILE A 57 -8.05 16.65 1.02
N ASP A 58 -8.24 17.97 1.06
CA ASP A 58 -8.91 18.65 2.18
C ASP A 58 -10.37 18.20 2.34
N ASN A 59 -11.07 17.93 1.23
CA ASN A 59 -12.42 17.37 1.27
C ASN A 59 -12.41 15.93 1.76
N MET A 60 -11.46 15.09 1.31
CA MET A 60 -11.30 13.73 1.86
C MET A 60 -11.08 13.78 3.38
N ALA A 61 -10.29 14.72 3.86
CA ALA A 61 -10.05 14.87 5.30
C ALA A 61 -11.29 15.35 6.08
N LYS A 62 -12.21 16.07 5.44
CA LYS A 62 -13.50 16.51 6.05
C LYS A 62 -14.52 15.38 6.10
N GLU A 63 -14.55 14.55 5.08
CA GLU A 63 -15.52 13.45 4.92
C GLU A 63 -15.06 12.15 5.58
N GLY A 64 -13.76 12.01 5.81
CA GLY A 64 -13.13 10.81 6.37
C GLY A 64 -12.48 11.05 7.73
N MET A 65 -11.50 10.21 8.03
CA MET A 65 -10.72 10.30 9.26
C MET A 65 -9.37 10.95 8.97
N ARG A 66 -9.05 12.01 9.68
CA ARG A 66 -7.75 12.69 9.62
C ARG A 66 -6.87 12.29 10.80
N PHE A 67 -5.73 11.70 10.51
CA PHE A 67 -4.75 11.34 11.52
C PHE A 67 -3.78 12.50 11.77
N THR A 68 -3.62 12.89 13.03
CA THR A 68 -2.67 13.94 13.43
C THR A 68 -1.31 13.39 13.86
N GLN A 69 -1.21 12.08 14.04
CA GLN A 69 -0.01 11.37 14.48
C GLN A 69 0.15 10.11 13.63
N ALA A 70 0.47 10.26 12.35
CA ALA A 70 0.76 9.16 11.44
C ALA A 70 2.13 9.41 10.79
N TYR A 71 2.99 8.40 10.87
CA TYR A 71 4.38 8.51 10.43
C TYR A 71 4.71 7.39 9.46
N SER A 72 5.55 7.69 8.47
CA SER A 72 6.18 6.66 7.64
C SER A 72 7.18 5.86 8.46
N GLY A 73 7.43 4.60 8.09
CA GLY A 73 8.38 3.73 8.79
C GLY A 73 9.83 4.19 8.67
N SER A 74 10.14 5.05 7.68
CA SER A 74 11.48 5.60 7.45
C SER A 74 11.39 6.88 6.63
N PRO A 75 12.32 7.83 6.79
CA PRO A 75 12.43 9.00 5.91
C PRO A 75 12.99 8.65 4.51
N VAL A 76 13.45 7.41 4.30
CA VAL A 76 14.03 6.95 3.03
C VAL A 76 13.03 6.02 2.33
N SER A 77 12.89 6.15 1.00
CA SER A 77 11.79 5.54 0.24
C SER A 77 11.76 4.01 0.30
N ALA A 78 12.87 3.30 0.01
CA ALA A 78 12.85 1.84 -0.02
C ALA A 78 12.52 1.21 1.34
N PRO A 79 13.13 1.60 2.46
CA PRO A 79 12.77 1.05 3.77
C PRO A 79 11.37 1.49 4.24
N SER A 80 10.89 2.68 3.86
CA SER A 80 9.51 3.10 4.15
C SER A 80 8.50 2.21 3.44
N ARG A 81 8.73 1.90 2.15
CA ARG A 81 7.89 1.00 1.36
C ARG A 81 7.94 -0.43 1.90
N ALA A 82 9.12 -0.91 2.25
CA ALA A 82 9.28 -2.24 2.84
C ALA A 82 8.54 -2.36 4.17
N SER A 83 8.70 -1.38 5.05
CA SER A 83 7.98 -1.30 6.33
C SER A 83 6.46 -1.32 6.12
N PHE A 84 5.95 -0.56 5.16
CA PHE A 84 4.54 -0.56 4.81
C PHE A 84 4.09 -1.93 4.26
N MET A 85 4.80 -2.47 3.28
CA MET A 85 4.43 -3.71 2.60
C MET A 85 4.45 -4.92 3.54
N THR A 86 5.44 -4.99 4.43
CA THR A 86 5.61 -6.13 5.36
C THR A 86 4.91 -5.94 6.69
N GLY A 87 4.47 -4.71 7.02
CA GLY A 87 3.96 -4.38 8.35
C GLY A 87 5.04 -4.39 9.45
N GLN A 88 6.32 -4.49 9.09
CA GLN A 88 7.43 -4.58 10.02
C GLN A 88 8.04 -3.21 10.29
N HIS A 89 8.43 -2.98 11.54
CA HIS A 89 9.22 -1.82 11.89
C HIS A 89 10.60 -1.91 11.21
N THR A 90 11.17 -0.77 10.80
CA THR A 90 12.46 -0.70 10.09
C THR A 90 13.63 -1.35 10.83
N GLY A 91 13.55 -1.51 12.15
CA GLY A 91 14.52 -2.27 12.95
C GLY A 91 14.48 -3.78 12.71
N HIS A 92 13.38 -4.31 12.18
CA HIS A 92 13.14 -5.73 11.91
C HIS A 92 13.07 -6.04 10.40
N CYS A 93 12.81 -5.03 9.58
CA CYS A 93 12.76 -5.17 8.13
C CYS A 93 14.18 -5.34 7.56
N GLU A 94 14.35 -6.22 6.57
CA GLU A 94 15.63 -6.43 5.88
C GLU A 94 16.03 -5.23 5.00
N VAL A 95 15.06 -4.49 4.48
CA VAL A 95 15.30 -3.31 3.65
C VAL A 95 15.46 -2.08 4.55
N ARG A 96 16.71 -1.74 4.87
CA ARG A 96 17.04 -0.65 5.80
C ARG A 96 17.60 0.62 5.15
N GLY A 97 17.67 0.62 3.82
CA GLY A 97 18.19 1.74 3.04
C GLY A 97 17.92 1.54 1.55
N ASN A 98 18.29 2.52 0.75
CA ASN A 98 18.19 2.47 -0.71
C ASN A 98 19.36 1.65 -1.29
N LYS A 99 19.47 0.38 -0.93
CA LYS A 99 20.46 -0.51 -1.51
C LYS A 99 20.03 -0.89 -2.92
N GLU A 100 20.82 -0.49 -3.90
CA GLU A 100 20.59 -0.72 -5.30
C GLU A 100 21.39 -1.92 -5.80
N TYR A 101 20.81 -2.65 -6.76
CA TYR A 101 21.48 -3.72 -7.47
C TYR A 101 21.88 -3.21 -8.86
N TRP A 102 23.16 -3.42 -9.18
CA TRP A 102 23.78 -2.99 -10.43
C TRP A 102 24.05 -4.22 -11.30
N ARG A 103 23.80 -4.12 -12.59
CA ARG A 103 24.28 -5.07 -13.58
C ARG A 103 25.29 -4.38 -14.49
N ASP A 104 26.20 -5.14 -15.08
CA ASP A 104 27.19 -4.66 -16.04
C ASP A 104 26.59 -4.28 -17.41
N ALA A 105 25.30 -4.00 -17.46
CA ALA A 105 24.60 -3.59 -18.66
C ALA A 105 24.25 -2.10 -18.59
N PRO A 106 24.46 -1.34 -19.69
CA PRO A 106 24.24 0.10 -19.67
C PRO A 106 22.78 0.46 -19.47
N ILE A 107 22.49 1.30 -18.48
CA ILE A 107 21.28 2.12 -18.45
C ILE A 107 21.70 3.53 -18.81
N VAL A 108 21.13 4.04 -19.90
CA VAL A 108 21.35 5.43 -20.30
C VAL A 108 20.72 6.35 -19.27
N MET A 109 21.54 7.04 -18.50
CA MET A 109 21.07 8.18 -17.69
C MET A 109 21.14 9.45 -18.54
N TYR A 110 20.02 10.16 -18.61
CA TYR A 110 20.00 11.49 -19.21
C TYR A 110 20.92 12.44 -18.45
N GLY A 111 21.81 13.12 -19.16
CA GLY A 111 22.45 14.33 -18.72
C GLY A 111 23.95 14.31 -18.60
N ASN A 112 24.67 13.18 -18.47
CA ASN A 112 26.13 13.18 -18.30
C ASN A 112 26.88 12.00 -18.93
N ASN A 113 26.40 11.39 -20.00
CA ASN A 113 27.07 10.30 -20.75
C ASN A 113 27.61 9.14 -19.87
N LYS A 114 27.07 8.93 -18.68
CA LYS A 114 27.39 7.80 -17.84
C LYS A 114 26.26 6.81 -17.88
N GLU A 115 26.51 5.68 -18.45
CA GLU A 115 25.61 4.53 -18.47
C GLU A 115 25.73 3.83 -17.12
N TYR A 116 24.64 3.83 -16.33
CA TYR A 116 24.56 3.08 -15.08
C TYR A 116 23.50 1.99 -15.23
N SER A 117 23.84 0.79 -14.80
CA SER A 117 22.93 -0.34 -14.85
C SER A 117 22.29 -0.64 -13.52
N VAL A 118 21.55 0.33 -12.95
CA VAL A 118 20.68 0.06 -11.81
C VAL A 118 19.50 -0.77 -12.28
N VAL A 119 19.32 -1.95 -11.72
CA VAL A 119 18.23 -2.87 -12.11
C VAL A 119 17.11 -2.91 -11.07
N GLY A 120 17.30 -2.36 -9.90
CA GLY A 120 16.31 -2.28 -8.82
C GLY A 120 16.92 -2.17 -7.44
N GLN A 121 16.11 -2.41 -6.44
CA GLN A 121 16.48 -2.37 -5.03
C GLN A 121 16.63 -3.76 -4.44
N HIS A 122 16.98 -3.81 -3.16
CA HIS A 122 17.00 -5.05 -2.39
C HIS A 122 15.61 -5.71 -2.44
N PRO A 123 15.51 -6.98 -2.86
CA PRO A 123 14.24 -7.68 -2.90
C PRO A 123 13.69 -7.92 -1.49
N TYR A 124 12.36 -7.90 -1.35
CA TYR A 124 11.72 -8.40 -0.14
C TYR A 124 12.01 -9.89 0.01
N ASP A 125 12.24 -10.31 1.24
CA ASP A 125 12.40 -11.72 1.57
C ASP A 125 11.13 -12.49 1.16
N PRO A 126 11.24 -13.56 0.38
CA PRO A 126 10.10 -14.36 -0.02
C PRO A 126 9.37 -15.03 1.16
N GLU A 127 10.02 -15.19 2.31
CA GLU A 127 9.39 -15.72 3.53
C GLU A 127 8.51 -14.67 4.24
N HIS A 128 8.71 -13.39 3.99
CA HIS A 128 7.88 -12.33 4.53
C HIS A 128 6.66 -12.09 3.63
N ILE A 129 5.48 -12.38 4.16
CA ILE A 129 4.21 -12.09 3.49
C ILE A 129 4.02 -10.57 3.43
N ILE A 130 3.62 -10.06 2.26
CA ILE A 130 3.37 -8.64 2.04
C ILE A 130 1.88 -8.37 1.77
N ILE A 131 1.47 -7.11 1.93
CA ILE A 131 0.06 -6.70 1.80
C ILE A 131 -0.64 -7.23 0.54
N PRO A 132 -0.07 -7.13 -0.68
CA PRO A 132 -0.76 -7.63 -1.86
C PRO A 132 -1.04 -9.14 -1.82
N GLU A 133 -0.15 -9.94 -1.25
CA GLU A 133 -0.35 -11.38 -1.08
C GLU A 133 -1.52 -11.66 -0.15
N ILE A 134 -1.58 -10.96 1.00
CA ILE A 134 -2.72 -11.03 1.93
C ILE A 134 -4.04 -10.66 1.23
N MET A 135 -4.02 -9.60 0.43
CA MET A 135 -5.21 -9.17 -0.31
C MET A 135 -5.67 -10.23 -1.31
N LYS A 136 -4.74 -10.84 -2.05
CA LYS A 136 -5.05 -11.94 -2.96
C LYS A 136 -5.65 -13.14 -2.26
N ASP A 137 -5.06 -13.57 -1.15
CA ASP A 137 -5.56 -14.69 -0.35
C ASP A 137 -6.97 -14.43 0.18
N ASN A 138 -7.33 -13.15 0.32
CA ASN A 138 -8.68 -12.71 0.66
C ASN A 138 -9.57 -12.43 -0.57
N GLY A 139 -9.18 -12.81 -1.77
CA GLY A 139 -9.99 -12.75 -2.98
C GLY A 139 -10.08 -11.36 -3.62
N TYR A 140 -9.14 -10.46 -3.33
CA TYR A 140 -9.02 -9.19 -4.04
C TYR A 140 -8.26 -9.36 -5.35
N THR A 141 -8.61 -8.58 -6.35
CA THR A 141 -7.74 -8.27 -7.47
C THR A 141 -6.86 -7.10 -7.07
N THR A 142 -5.56 -7.20 -7.33
CA THR A 142 -4.57 -6.26 -6.83
C THR A 142 -3.93 -5.49 -7.97
N GLY A 143 -3.79 -4.18 -7.81
CA GLY A 143 -3.10 -3.30 -8.76
C GLY A 143 -2.11 -2.38 -8.04
N MET A 144 -0.99 -2.11 -8.69
CA MET A 144 0.00 -1.15 -8.19
C MET A 144 0.55 -0.30 -9.33
N PHE A 145 0.60 1.00 -9.10
CA PHE A 145 1.05 2.00 -10.06
C PHE A 145 2.10 2.91 -9.42
N GLY A 146 3.25 3.07 -10.07
CA GLY A 146 4.36 3.89 -9.57
C GLY A 146 5.57 3.08 -9.13
N LYS A 147 6.25 3.48 -8.05
CA LYS A 147 7.50 2.86 -7.58
C LYS A 147 7.24 1.55 -6.81
N TRP A 148 7.88 0.46 -7.24
CA TRP A 148 7.90 -0.79 -6.49
C TRP A 148 8.92 -0.75 -5.35
N ALA A 149 10.19 -0.59 -5.68
CA ALA A 149 11.32 -0.51 -4.74
C ALA A 149 11.48 -1.72 -3.79
N GLY A 150 11.01 -2.88 -4.17
CA GLY A 150 11.08 -4.11 -3.39
C GLY A 150 11.69 -5.28 -4.17
N GLY A 151 12.60 -5.00 -5.09
CA GLY A 151 13.28 -5.98 -5.92
C GLY A 151 13.91 -5.38 -7.16
N TYR A 152 14.40 -6.22 -8.03
CA TYR A 152 14.97 -5.87 -9.33
C TYR A 152 14.44 -6.84 -10.41
N GLU A 153 14.55 -6.47 -11.67
CA GLU A 153 14.10 -7.31 -12.78
C GLU A 153 14.73 -8.71 -12.72
N GLY A 154 13.89 -9.73 -12.69
CA GLY A 154 14.30 -11.13 -12.57
C GLY A 154 14.54 -11.62 -11.14
N SER A 155 14.41 -10.74 -10.12
CA SER A 155 14.50 -11.15 -8.71
C SER A 155 13.29 -12.00 -8.29
N VAL A 156 13.37 -12.56 -7.08
CA VAL A 156 12.27 -13.31 -6.46
C VAL A 156 11.12 -12.41 -6.01
N SER A 157 11.33 -11.11 -5.99
CA SER A 157 10.40 -10.12 -5.45
C SER A 157 10.06 -9.03 -6.48
N THR A 158 9.61 -9.44 -7.66
CA THR A 158 8.96 -8.57 -8.64
C THR A 158 7.45 -8.54 -8.40
N PRO A 159 6.71 -7.50 -8.82
CA PRO A 159 5.26 -7.39 -8.57
C PRO A 159 4.46 -8.63 -8.95
N ASP A 160 4.73 -9.23 -10.12
CA ASP A 160 4.09 -10.45 -10.63
C ASP A 160 4.23 -11.66 -9.69
N LYS A 161 5.34 -11.72 -8.94
CA LYS A 161 5.64 -12.80 -7.98
C LYS A 161 5.13 -12.53 -6.57
N ARG A 162 4.73 -11.30 -6.28
CA ARG A 162 4.40 -10.82 -4.95
C ARG A 162 2.96 -10.34 -4.86
N GLY A 163 2.06 -11.08 -5.52
CA GLY A 163 0.64 -10.89 -5.34
C GLY A 163 0.02 -9.69 -6.07
N ILE A 164 0.71 -9.04 -7.00
CA ILE A 164 0.17 -7.98 -7.84
C ILE A 164 -0.35 -8.59 -9.15
N ASP A 165 -1.61 -8.31 -9.50
CA ASP A 165 -2.23 -8.74 -10.76
C ASP A 165 -2.02 -7.73 -11.88
N GLU A 166 -1.98 -6.44 -11.57
CA GLU A 166 -1.76 -5.36 -12.52
C GLU A 166 -0.68 -4.40 -12.00
N PHE A 167 0.39 -4.23 -12.76
CA PHE A 167 1.50 -3.33 -12.43
C PHE A 167 1.84 -2.42 -13.59
N TYR A 168 2.05 -1.13 -13.30
CA TYR A 168 2.60 -0.19 -14.26
C TYR A 168 3.43 0.87 -13.53
N GLY A 169 4.73 0.93 -13.81
CA GLY A 169 5.61 1.89 -13.13
C GLY A 169 7.08 1.51 -13.16
N PHE A 170 7.74 1.72 -12.03
CA PHE A 170 9.18 1.56 -11.89
C PHE A 170 9.49 0.40 -10.93
N ILE A 171 10.18 -0.62 -11.41
CA ILE A 171 10.77 -1.63 -10.52
C ILE A 171 11.86 -0.97 -9.67
N CYS A 172 12.72 -0.18 -10.31
CA CYS A 172 13.80 0.56 -9.67
C CYS A 172 13.34 1.97 -9.28
N GLN A 173 13.43 2.32 -8.01
CA GLN A 173 13.10 3.68 -7.56
C GLN A 173 14.08 4.73 -8.08
N PHE A 174 15.35 4.38 -8.33
CA PHE A 174 16.33 5.30 -8.90
C PHE A 174 15.89 5.77 -10.30
N GLN A 175 15.35 4.87 -11.11
CA GLN A 175 14.80 5.21 -12.42
C GLN A 175 13.65 6.22 -12.32
N ALA A 176 12.86 6.17 -11.26
CA ALA A 176 11.76 7.10 -11.06
C ALA A 176 12.21 8.55 -10.78
N HIS A 177 13.49 8.78 -10.46
CA HIS A 177 14.06 10.12 -10.37
C HIS A 177 14.33 10.74 -11.75
N LEU A 178 14.30 9.92 -12.80
CA LEU A 178 14.34 10.38 -14.18
C LEU A 178 12.90 10.65 -14.61
N TYR A 179 12.38 11.84 -14.41
CA TYR A 179 10.96 12.20 -14.68
C TYR A 179 10.49 11.84 -16.11
N TYR A 180 11.43 11.64 -17.03
CA TYR A 180 11.19 11.20 -18.41
C TYR A 180 12.03 9.94 -18.70
N PRO A 181 11.64 8.77 -18.15
CA PRO A 181 12.39 7.53 -18.37
C PRO A 181 12.21 7.03 -19.81
N ASN A 182 13.17 6.25 -20.28
CA ASN A 182 13.11 5.63 -21.61
C ASN A 182 12.12 4.46 -21.68
N PHE A 183 11.76 3.88 -20.55
CA PHE A 183 10.81 2.78 -20.43
C PHE A 183 10.15 2.78 -19.06
N LEU A 184 9.01 2.13 -18.98
CA LEU A 184 8.39 1.72 -17.72
C LEU A 184 8.30 0.20 -17.69
N ASN A 185 7.97 -0.33 -16.53
CA ASN A 185 7.71 -1.74 -16.38
C ASN A 185 6.19 -1.97 -16.30
N ARG A 186 5.71 -2.99 -16.98
CA ARG A 186 4.32 -3.43 -16.96
C ARG A 186 4.24 -4.92 -16.63
N TYR A 187 3.20 -5.28 -15.91
CA TYR A 187 2.68 -6.64 -15.80
C TYR A 187 1.17 -6.57 -15.74
N SER A 188 0.51 -7.37 -16.54
CA SER A 188 -0.95 -7.45 -16.54
C SER A 188 -1.37 -8.91 -16.70
N LYS A 189 -1.86 -9.48 -15.61
CA LYS A 189 -2.40 -10.83 -15.59
C LYS A 189 -3.64 -10.94 -16.49
N SER A 190 -4.46 -9.90 -16.52
CA SER A 190 -5.66 -9.85 -17.36
C SER A 190 -5.36 -9.85 -18.87
N MET A 191 -4.18 -9.34 -19.26
CA MET A 191 -3.68 -9.36 -20.64
C MET A 191 -2.86 -10.61 -20.97
N GLY A 192 -2.65 -11.51 -20.00
CA GLY A 192 -1.91 -12.74 -20.18
C GLY A 192 -0.39 -12.62 -20.06
N ASP A 193 0.12 -11.53 -19.48
CA ASP A 193 1.55 -11.41 -19.21
C ASP A 193 2.00 -12.50 -18.21
N THR A 194 3.15 -13.11 -18.46
CA THR A 194 3.74 -14.16 -17.60
C THR A 194 4.80 -13.62 -16.65
N ALA A 195 5.30 -12.43 -16.92
CA ALA A 195 6.29 -11.73 -16.10
C ALA A 195 6.24 -10.22 -16.37
N VAL A 196 6.90 -9.45 -15.50
CA VAL A 196 7.10 -8.01 -15.73
C VAL A 196 7.95 -7.79 -16.99
N VAL A 197 7.49 -6.91 -17.85
CA VAL A 197 8.16 -6.52 -19.10
C VAL A 197 8.42 -5.01 -19.15
N ARG A 198 9.39 -4.59 -19.95
CA ARG A 198 9.61 -3.17 -20.27
C ARG A 198 8.69 -2.72 -21.40
N VAL A 199 8.10 -1.54 -21.27
CA VAL A 199 7.21 -0.91 -22.25
C VAL A 199 7.56 0.55 -22.45
#